data_ecc32f44a406228d725f185c20231643
#
_entry.id   ecc32f44a406228d725f185c20231643
#
_cell.length_a   1.000
_cell.length_b   1.000
_cell.length_c   1.000
_cell.angle_alpha   90.00
_cell.angle_beta   90.00
_cell.angle_gamma   90.00
#
_symmetry.space_group_name_H-M   'P 1'
#
loop_
_entity.id
_entity.type
_entity.pdbx_description
1 polymer ?
#
loop_
_entity_poly.entity_id
_entity_poly.type
_entity_poly.pdbx_seq_one_letter_code
_entity_poly.pdbx_strand_id
1 'polypeptide(L)'
;MRSAIMIGCLLTLGGCVAGPDFKRPSPPVPEHWSSLGAGSRPDDRARDSAIEERDADLRRWWSDFNDPTLASLIERALAANLDLRVAVLRIEESRAQRAVTAASLWPSLSANASYTRTRLSETTPTGAVFTGFDHVSIPGVAGISIPNPYNQYQLGAQASWELDLFGRVRRSVEAADANLAAAVEEQHAATVSLLGDVARSYLDLRGAQRSAATARESIAITTELLELSRQRRAAGLASEVDVVEAAAELSATQSQLPAFDLAMTQDINQLSRLLGREPDALRAELESVAPIPAVPASVPIGLPASLARRRPDILKAEADLHAATAQIGVAVAGLYPRITLTGAGGVQSETTGELTEWASRFFSLGPTLELPVFDRGRWQTVSLQRVREKEAAVSYANTVLNALQEVGNARAAYDADQDRHAWLQNAVAQNRDALDLTRERYRSGVASFIEVLDAERTLQQNQLSLAQSETAVSEDLVALYRALGGGWETG
;
A
#
# COMPACT_ATOMS: atom_id res chain seq x y z
N MET A 1 31.06 -48.65 -25.63
CA MET A 1 30.25 -48.82 -24.41
C MET A 1 30.66 -47.94 -23.22
N ARG A 2 31.87 -47.40 -23.12
CA ARG A 2 32.28 -46.51 -22.01
C ARG A 2 31.76 -45.06 -22.08
N SER A 3 31.49 -44.57 -23.29
CA SER A 3 30.96 -43.19 -23.50
C SER A 3 29.45 -43.03 -23.22
N ALA A 4 28.66 -44.11 -23.33
CA ALA A 4 27.20 -44.08 -23.06
C ALA A 4 26.85 -44.07 -21.59
N ILE A 5 27.75 -44.60 -20.72
CA ILE A 5 27.54 -44.65 -19.26
C ILE A 5 27.79 -43.24 -18.62
N MET A 6 28.67 -42.42 -19.23
CA MET A 6 28.94 -41.05 -18.71
C MET A 6 27.81 -40.08 -19.04
N ILE A 7 27.06 -40.26 -20.11
CA ILE A 7 25.91 -39.42 -20.47
C ILE A 7 24.68 -39.81 -19.64
N GLY A 8 24.53 -41.09 -19.26
CA GLY A 8 23.42 -41.56 -18.42
C GLY A 8 23.45 -41.03 -16.96
N CYS A 9 24.62 -40.81 -16.41
CA CYS A 9 24.76 -40.22 -15.04
C CYS A 9 24.48 -38.72 -14.98
N LEU A 10 24.53 -38.00 -16.11
CA LEU A 10 24.20 -36.55 -16.14
C LEU A 10 22.70 -36.27 -16.19
N LEU A 11 21.85 -37.24 -16.55
CA LEU A 11 20.40 -37.05 -16.68
C LEU A 11 19.59 -37.33 -15.39
N THR A 12 20.20 -37.84 -14.33
CA THR A 12 19.53 -38.09 -13.04
C THR A 12 19.85 -37.05 -11.95
N LEU A 13 20.61 -36.00 -12.28
CA LEU A 13 20.77 -34.82 -11.43
C LEU A 13 19.51 -33.94 -11.55
N GLY A 14 18.36 -34.46 -11.13
CA GLY A 14 17.25 -33.63 -10.69
C GLY A 14 17.80 -32.72 -9.60
N GLY A 15 18.14 -31.47 -9.97
CA GLY A 15 18.91 -30.57 -9.14
C GLY A 15 18.23 -30.38 -7.79
N CYS A 16 18.84 -30.89 -6.72
CA CYS A 16 18.40 -30.65 -5.35
C CYS A 16 18.43 -29.13 -5.10
N VAL A 17 17.28 -28.55 -4.92
CA VAL A 17 17.18 -27.14 -4.49
C VAL A 17 17.49 -27.10 -3.01
N ALA A 18 18.53 -26.36 -2.62
CA ALA A 18 18.97 -26.26 -1.23
C ALA A 18 18.03 -25.35 -0.42
N GLY A 19 17.95 -25.62 0.89
CA GLY A 19 17.17 -24.84 1.84
C GLY A 19 15.72 -25.32 2.02
N PRO A 20 14.96 -24.66 2.89
CA PRO A 20 13.56 -25.00 3.15
C PRO A 20 12.65 -24.52 2.01
N ASP A 21 11.55 -25.27 1.78
CA ASP A 21 10.46 -24.80 0.94
C ASP A 21 9.48 -23.98 1.77
N PHE A 22 8.92 -22.95 1.14
CA PHE A 22 7.89 -22.14 1.78
C PHE A 22 6.64 -22.97 2.06
N LYS A 23 6.11 -22.80 3.26
CA LYS A 23 4.82 -23.37 3.67
C LYS A 23 3.93 -22.23 4.14
N ARG A 24 2.74 -22.15 3.56
CA ARG A 24 1.75 -21.14 3.95
C ARG A 24 1.46 -21.24 5.44
N PRO A 25 1.65 -20.17 6.22
CA PRO A 25 1.32 -20.20 7.64
C PRO A 25 -0.20 -20.28 7.85
N SER A 26 -0.61 -20.95 8.90
CA SER A 26 -2.01 -20.97 9.34
C SER A 26 -2.10 -20.17 10.64
N PRO A 27 -2.42 -18.88 10.58
CA PRO A 27 -2.53 -18.07 11.78
C PRO A 27 -3.71 -18.57 12.64
N PRO A 28 -3.62 -18.49 13.96
CA PRO A 28 -4.74 -18.78 14.85
C PRO A 28 -5.78 -17.66 14.71
N VAL A 29 -6.79 -17.89 13.88
CA VAL A 29 -7.93 -16.97 13.67
C VAL A 29 -9.14 -17.60 14.35
N PRO A 30 -9.96 -16.83 15.09
CA PRO A 30 -11.18 -17.35 15.68
C PRO A 30 -12.15 -17.82 14.58
N GLU A 31 -12.96 -18.84 14.89
CA GLU A 31 -13.95 -19.39 13.93
C GLU A 31 -15.08 -18.39 13.67
N HIS A 32 -15.46 -17.64 14.69
CA HIS A 32 -16.51 -16.61 14.64
C HIS A 32 -16.00 -15.29 15.19
N TRP A 33 -16.58 -14.19 14.74
CA TRP A 33 -16.38 -12.91 15.39
C TRP A 33 -16.90 -13.01 16.81
N SER A 34 -15.98 -13.00 17.79
CA SER A 34 -16.40 -12.97 19.17
C SER A 34 -17.36 -11.80 19.34
N SER A 35 -18.58 -12.09 19.77
CA SER A 35 -19.55 -11.06 20.12
C SER A 35 -18.92 -10.20 21.22
N LEU A 36 -18.36 -9.07 20.86
CA LEU A 36 -18.12 -8.00 21.80
C LEU A 36 -19.51 -7.59 22.31
N GLY A 37 -19.94 -8.28 23.41
CA GLY A 37 -21.24 -8.11 24.03
C GLY A 37 -22.37 -8.84 23.30
N ALA A 38 -22.38 -10.18 23.32
CA ALA A 38 -23.58 -10.99 23.08
C ALA A 38 -24.53 -10.89 24.30
N GLY A 39 -24.88 -9.69 24.68
CA GLY A 39 -26.12 -9.43 25.40
C GLY A 39 -27.08 -8.87 24.36
N SER A 40 -28.12 -9.61 24.01
CA SER A 40 -29.28 -9.04 23.33
C SER A 40 -29.65 -7.77 24.10
N ARG A 41 -29.20 -6.60 23.61
CA ARG A 41 -29.66 -5.35 24.17
C ARG A 41 -31.14 -5.27 23.83
N PRO A 42 -32.01 -4.83 24.75
CA PRO A 42 -33.44 -4.84 24.56
C PRO A 42 -33.96 -3.99 23.38
N ASP A 43 -33.06 -3.25 22.70
CA ASP A 43 -33.42 -2.21 21.74
C ASP A 43 -32.82 -2.37 20.34
N ASP A 44 -32.56 -3.61 19.88
CA ASP A 44 -32.18 -3.90 18.49
C ASP A 44 -33.18 -3.38 17.43
N ARG A 45 -34.31 -2.85 17.87
CA ARG A 45 -35.39 -2.34 16.99
C ARG A 45 -35.16 -0.91 16.51
N ALA A 46 -34.17 -0.21 17.04
CA ALA A 46 -33.92 1.22 16.75
C ALA A 46 -32.75 1.43 15.76
N ARG A 47 -32.08 0.35 15.33
CA ARG A 47 -30.95 0.45 14.40
C ARG A 47 -31.41 0.38 12.95
N ASP A 48 -30.88 1.28 12.13
CA ASP A 48 -31.15 1.33 10.70
C ASP A 48 -30.49 0.18 9.93
N SER A 49 -29.48 -0.49 10.53
CA SER A 49 -28.68 -1.53 9.87
C SER A 49 -28.22 -2.62 10.84
N ALA A 50 -28.21 -3.87 10.37
CA ALA A 50 -27.79 -5.06 11.11
C ALA A 50 -26.51 -5.67 10.51
N ILE A 51 -25.55 -6.05 11.35
CA ILE A 51 -24.33 -6.75 10.93
C ILE A 51 -24.59 -8.26 10.92
N GLU A 52 -24.29 -8.94 9.81
CA GLU A 52 -24.51 -10.37 9.62
C GLU A 52 -23.21 -11.11 9.30
N GLU A 53 -22.96 -12.25 9.98
CA GLU A 53 -21.85 -13.17 9.68
C GLU A 53 -22.20 -14.09 8.51
N ARG A 54 -22.38 -13.51 7.31
CA ARG A 54 -22.58 -14.27 6.08
C ARG A 54 -21.54 -13.87 5.04
N ASP A 55 -21.38 -14.71 4.04
CA ASP A 55 -20.42 -14.44 2.96
C ASP A 55 -20.75 -13.12 2.27
N ALA A 56 -19.73 -12.27 2.12
CA ALA A 56 -19.89 -10.90 1.65
C ALA A 56 -19.24 -10.75 0.28
N ASP A 57 -20.00 -10.27 -0.70
CA ASP A 57 -19.44 -9.76 -1.94
C ASP A 57 -19.06 -8.28 -1.73
N LEU A 58 -17.80 -8.03 -1.40
CA LEU A 58 -17.30 -6.70 -1.12
C LEU A 58 -16.65 -6.02 -2.33
N ARG A 59 -16.77 -6.60 -3.53
CA ARG A 59 -16.12 -6.07 -4.74
C ARG A 59 -16.57 -4.66 -5.09
N ARG A 60 -17.84 -4.35 -4.87
CA ARG A 60 -18.47 -3.05 -5.14
C ARG A 60 -19.29 -2.56 -3.95
N TRP A 61 -18.72 -2.63 -2.75
CA TRP A 61 -19.40 -2.27 -1.51
C TRP A 61 -20.01 -0.85 -1.52
N TRP A 62 -19.45 0.08 -2.30
CA TRP A 62 -19.99 1.44 -2.44
C TRP A 62 -21.35 1.48 -3.12
N SER A 63 -21.74 0.45 -3.85
CA SER A 63 -23.08 0.35 -4.43
C SER A 63 -24.17 0.18 -3.36
N ASP A 64 -23.81 -0.28 -2.16
CA ASP A 64 -24.75 -0.46 -1.05
C ASP A 64 -25.30 0.87 -0.54
N PHE A 65 -24.59 1.98 -0.79
CA PHE A 65 -25.05 3.34 -0.48
C PHE A 65 -26.11 3.87 -1.46
N ASN A 66 -26.37 3.19 -2.56
CA ASN A 66 -27.32 3.58 -3.61
C ASN A 66 -27.15 5.04 -4.10
N ASP A 67 -25.91 5.54 -4.09
CA ASP A 67 -25.55 6.89 -4.53
C ASP A 67 -24.76 6.86 -5.86
N PRO A 68 -25.37 7.32 -6.96
CA PRO A 68 -24.74 7.31 -8.28
C PRO A 68 -23.55 8.27 -8.36
N THR A 69 -23.56 9.36 -7.57
CA THR A 69 -22.44 10.32 -7.53
C THR A 69 -21.22 9.69 -6.88
N LEU A 70 -21.40 9.02 -5.73
CA LEU A 70 -20.33 8.27 -5.06
C LEU A 70 -19.76 7.21 -6.00
N ALA A 71 -20.61 6.42 -6.64
CA ALA A 71 -20.17 5.39 -7.58
C ALA A 71 -19.34 5.98 -8.74
N SER A 72 -19.81 7.08 -9.33
CA SER A 72 -19.08 7.79 -10.40
C SER A 72 -17.73 8.35 -9.94
N LEU A 73 -17.65 8.93 -8.73
CA LEU A 73 -16.41 9.45 -8.18
C LEU A 73 -15.38 8.32 -7.98
N ILE A 74 -15.82 7.18 -7.45
CA ILE A 74 -14.98 6.00 -7.24
C ILE A 74 -14.45 5.46 -8.57
N GLU A 75 -15.31 5.28 -9.58
CA GLU A 75 -14.87 4.77 -10.89
C GLU A 75 -13.86 5.72 -11.56
N ARG A 76 -14.08 7.03 -11.48
CA ARG A 76 -13.13 8.04 -11.99
C ARG A 76 -11.83 8.06 -11.20
N ALA A 77 -11.87 7.88 -9.87
CA ALA A 77 -10.68 7.81 -9.04
C ALA A 77 -9.83 6.59 -9.40
N LEU A 78 -10.44 5.41 -9.53
CA LEU A 78 -9.75 4.19 -9.97
C LEU A 78 -9.05 4.37 -11.33
N ALA A 79 -9.65 5.12 -12.25
CA ALA A 79 -9.11 5.33 -13.59
C ALA A 79 -7.98 6.40 -13.63
N ALA A 80 -7.99 7.38 -12.74
CA ALA A 80 -7.16 8.59 -12.88
C ALA A 80 -6.24 8.90 -11.69
N ASN A 81 -6.35 8.18 -10.58
CA ASN A 81 -5.56 8.46 -9.38
C ASN A 81 -4.06 8.24 -9.63
N LEU A 82 -3.24 9.24 -9.25
CA LEU A 82 -1.81 9.22 -9.49
C LEU A 82 -1.06 8.30 -8.53
N ASP A 83 -1.50 8.15 -7.29
CA ASP A 83 -0.88 7.25 -6.31
C ASP A 83 -1.09 5.79 -6.72
N LEU A 84 -2.29 5.45 -7.22
CA LEU A 84 -2.57 4.12 -7.79
C LEU A 84 -1.72 3.86 -9.03
N ARG A 85 -1.52 4.86 -9.88
CA ARG A 85 -0.63 4.75 -11.05
C ARG A 85 0.83 4.51 -10.64
N VAL A 86 1.31 5.14 -9.57
CA VAL A 86 2.64 4.86 -9.00
C VAL A 86 2.72 3.41 -8.51
N ALA A 87 1.67 2.90 -7.84
CA ALA A 87 1.64 1.50 -7.39
C ALA A 87 1.73 0.52 -8.57
N VAL A 88 1.05 0.79 -9.69
CA VAL A 88 1.17 -0.02 -10.93
C VAL A 88 2.60 0.01 -11.48
N LEU A 89 3.26 1.19 -11.50
CA LEU A 89 4.65 1.29 -11.95
C LEU A 89 5.63 0.52 -11.05
N ARG A 90 5.36 0.43 -9.74
CA ARG A 90 6.13 -0.42 -8.82
C ARG A 90 6.02 -1.91 -9.13
N ILE A 91 4.87 -2.37 -9.63
CA ILE A 91 4.74 -3.75 -10.14
C ILE A 91 5.63 -3.96 -11.36
N GLU A 92 5.66 -2.98 -12.29
CA GLU A 92 6.55 -3.07 -13.47
C GLU A 92 8.03 -3.04 -13.07
N GLU A 93 8.41 -2.21 -12.10
CA GLU A 93 9.75 -2.18 -11.52
C GLU A 93 10.12 -3.55 -10.91
N SER A 94 9.25 -4.11 -10.08
CA SER A 94 9.46 -5.42 -9.46
C SER A 94 9.55 -6.55 -10.51
N ARG A 95 8.75 -6.47 -11.58
CA ARG A 95 8.82 -7.40 -12.72
C ARG A 95 10.15 -7.29 -13.48
N ALA A 96 10.63 -6.07 -13.69
CA ALA A 96 11.94 -5.83 -14.30
C ALA A 96 13.07 -6.35 -13.40
N GLN A 97 13.02 -6.11 -12.09
CA GLN A 97 13.97 -6.63 -11.12
C GLN A 97 14.01 -8.16 -11.10
N ARG A 98 12.84 -8.78 -11.14
CA ARG A 98 12.70 -10.24 -11.30
C ARG A 98 13.37 -10.73 -12.58
N ALA A 99 13.18 -10.04 -13.71
CA ALA A 99 13.80 -10.37 -14.98
C ALA A 99 15.34 -10.24 -14.93
N VAL A 100 15.86 -9.20 -14.27
CA VAL A 100 17.30 -9.02 -14.02
C VAL A 100 17.85 -10.20 -13.21
N THR A 101 17.14 -10.62 -12.16
CA THR A 101 17.55 -11.78 -11.34
C THR A 101 17.53 -13.08 -12.17
N ALA A 102 16.47 -13.29 -12.95
CA ALA A 102 16.29 -14.45 -13.80
C ALA A 102 17.31 -14.51 -14.97
N ALA A 103 17.89 -13.39 -15.38
CA ALA A 103 18.96 -13.36 -16.37
C ALA A 103 20.18 -14.18 -15.94
N SER A 104 20.41 -14.34 -14.63
CA SER A 104 21.48 -15.19 -14.09
C SER A 104 21.30 -16.69 -14.36
N LEU A 105 20.12 -17.13 -14.82
CA LEU A 105 19.90 -18.50 -15.31
C LEU A 105 20.56 -18.76 -16.68
N TRP A 106 20.94 -17.71 -17.41
CA TRP A 106 21.47 -17.76 -18.75
C TRP A 106 22.94 -17.33 -18.78
N PRO A 107 23.71 -17.79 -19.78
CA PRO A 107 25.07 -17.31 -19.98
C PRO A 107 25.12 -15.79 -20.22
N SER A 108 26.09 -15.12 -19.61
CA SER A 108 26.46 -13.75 -19.96
C SER A 108 27.55 -13.78 -21.04
N LEU A 109 27.46 -12.87 -22.01
CA LEU A 109 28.46 -12.66 -23.05
C LEU A 109 28.88 -11.19 -23.05
N SER A 110 30.17 -10.95 -22.95
CA SER A 110 30.75 -9.60 -23.04
C SER A 110 31.84 -9.56 -24.10
N ALA A 111 31.92 -8.45 -24.84
CA ALA A 111 33.05 -8.17 -25.71
C ALA A 111 33.99 -7.17 -24.99
N ASN A 112 35.28 -7.40 -25.12
CA ASN A 112 36.28 -6.55 -24.52
C ASN A 112 37.39 -6.23 -25.54
N ALA A 113 37.84 -4.99 -25.51
CA ALA A 113 39.05 -4.54 -26.22
C ALA A 113 39.97 -3.89 -25.19
N SER A 114 41.23 -4.23 -25.22
CA SER A 114 42.23 -3.65 -24.33
C SER A 114 43.53 -3.39 -25.05
N TYR A 115 44.17 -2.32 -24.64
CA TYR A 115 45.56 -2.04 -24.94
C TYR A 115 46.33 -1.92 -23.64
N THR A 116 47.43 -2.66 -23.52
CA THR A 116 48.30 -2.64 -22.37
C THR A 116 49.74 -2.50 -22.85
N ARG A 117 50.47 -1.57 -22.26
CA ARG A 117 51.93 -1.48 -22.41
C ARG A 117 52.59 -1.90 -21.11
N THR A 118 53.28 -3.02 -21.15
CA THR A 118 53.86 -3.65 -19.97
C THR A 118 55.39 -3.56 -20.03
N ARG A 119 56.03 -3.07 -18.95
CA ARG A 119 57.46 -3.18 -18.71
C ARG A 119 57.68 -4.13 -17.54
N LEU A 120 58.35 -5.21 -17.80
CA LEU A 120 58.79 -6.14 -16.75
C LEU A 120 60.00 -5.58 -16.02
N SER A 121 60.03 -5.72 -14.71
CA SER A 121 61.19 -5.33 -13.88
C SER A 121 62.33 -6.34 -14.14
N GLU A 122 63.46 -5.84 -14.54
CA GLU A 122 64.66 -6.68 -14.84
C GLU A 122 65.25 -7.34 -13.59
N THR A 123 64.92 -6.83 -12.41
CA THR A 123 65.35 -7.39 -11.13
C THR A 123 64.45 -8.51 -10.60
N THR A 124 63.35 -8.83 -11.28
CA THR A 124 62.49 -9.99 -10.95
C THR A 124 62.96 -11.24 -11.70
N PRO A 125 62.73 -12.47 -11.17
CA PRO A 125 63.13 -13.70 -11.87
C PRO A 125 62.53 -13.78 -13.29
N THR A 126 61.29 -13.36 -13.49
CA THR A 126 60.64 -13.33 -14.81
C THR A 126 61.31 -12.32 -15.73
N GLY A 127 61.53 -11.09 -15.28
CA GLY A 127 62.16 -10.04 -16.08
C GLY A 127 63.63 -10.35 -16.43
N ALA A 128 64.37 -10.95 -15.51
CA ALA A 128 65.75 -11.39 -15.76
C ALA A 128 65.85 -12.49 -16.83
N VAL A 129 64.86 -13.35 -16.93
CA VAL A 129 64.77 -14.36 -18.03
C VAL A 129 64.59 -13.67 -19.36
N PHE A 130 63.68 -12.69 -19.47
CA PHE A 130 63.43 -11.96 -20.72
C PHE A 130 64.62 -11.10 -21.18
N THR A 131 65.32 -10.46 -20.28
CA THR A 131 66.53 -9.66 -20.60
C THR A 131 67.77 -10.54 -20.78
N GLY A 132 67.80 -11.74 -20.15
CA GLY A 132 68.89 -12.68 -20.27
C GLY A 132 69.00 -13.32 -21.67
N PHE A 133 67.97 -13.45 -22.42
CA PHE A 133 67.98 -13.97 -23.80
C PHE A 133 68.60 -13.03 -24.81
N ASP A 134 68.64 -11.71 -24.56
CA ASP A 134 69.35 -10.73 -25.44
C ASP A 134 70.83 -10.94 -25.51
N HIS A 135 71.42 -11.69 -24.60
CA HIS A 135 72.84 -11.95 -24.51
C HIS A 135 73.30 -13.41 -24.81
N VAL A 136 72.31 -14.28 -25.12
CA VAL A 136 72.62 -15.70 -25.40
C VAL A 136 72.62 -15.94 -26.91
N SER A 137 73.85 -15.94 -27.48
CA SER A 137 74.10 -16.38 -28.87
C SER A 137 74.18 -17.90 -28.90
N ILE A 138 73.14 -18.60 -29.28
CA ILE A 138 73.14 -20.05 -29.59
C ILE A 138 73.45 -20.20 -31.06
N PRO A 139 74.59 -20.86 -31.48
CA PRO A 139 74.84 -21.08 -32.88
C PRO A 139 73.74 -21.80 -33.58
N GLY A 140 73.14 -21.19 -34.60
CA GLY A 140 72.05 -21.74 -35.37
C GLY A 140 70.61 -21.42 -34.90
N VAL A 141 70.47 -20.65 -33.84
CA VAL A 141 69.16 -20.12 -33.38
C VAL A 141 69.18 -18.61 -33.59
N ALA A 142 68.29 -18.07 -34.42
CA ALA A 142 68.10 -16.62 -34.51
C ALA A 142 67.76 -16.08 -33.12
N GLY A 143 68.45 -15.03 -32.69
CA GLY A 143 68.29 -14.44 -31.33
C GLY A 143 66.81 -14.13 -31.05
N ILE A 144 66.28 -14.70 -30.00
CA ILE A 144 64.93 -14.37 -29.53
C ILE A 144 65.08 -13.10 -28.68
N SER A 145 64.74 -11.95 -29.28
CA SER A 145 64.63 -10.70 -28.54
C SER A 145 63.15 -10.49 -28.16
N ILE A 146 62.92 -10.39 -26.86
CA ILE A 146 61.60 -10.05 -26.36
C ILE A 146 61.63 -8.57 -25.95
N PRO A 147 60.85 -7.70 -26.64
CA PRO A 147 60.82 -6.29 -26.34
C PRO A 147 60.43 -6.02 -24.89
N ASN A 148 61.20 -5.18 -24.17
CA ASN A 148 60.82 -4.72 -22.83
C ASN A 148 61.02 -3.20 -22.76
N PRO A 149 59.94 -2.38 -22.81
CA PRO A 149 58.51 -2.75 -22.69
C PRO A 149 57.92 -3.31 -24.00
N TYR A 150 56.85 -4.14 -23.88
CA TYR A 150 56.05 -4.63 -25.00
C TYR A 150 54.64 -4.09 -24.96
N ASN A 151 54.00 -4.00 -26.12
CA ASN A 151 52.61 -3.63 -26.27
C ASN A 151 51.77 -4.93 -26.40
N GLN A 152 50.55 -4.88 -25.93
CA GLN A 152 49.57 -5.94 -26.11
C GLN A 152 48.25 -5.33 -26.49
N TYR A 153 47.79 -5.64 -27.68
CA TYR A 153 46.44 -5.33 -28.16
C TYR A 153 45.61 -6.60 -28.06
N GLN A 154 44.43 -6.53 -27.47
CA GLN A 154 43.53 -7.66 -27.34
C GLN A 154 42.12 -7.23 -27.72
N LEU A 155 41.44 -8.03 -28.55
CA LEU A 155 40.05 -7.92 -28.88
C LEU A 155 39.42 -9.31 -28.74
N GLY A 156 38.38 -9.45 -27.91
CA GLY A 156 37.79 -10.74 -27.63
C GLY A 156 36.41 -10.68 -27.08
N ALA A 157 35.82 -11.85 -26.92
CA ALA A 157 34.58 -12.04 -26.20
C ALA A 157 34.78 -13.06 -25.06
N GLN A 158 34.06 -12.84 -23.97
CA GLN A 158 34.07 -13.72 -22.80
C GLN A 158 32.65 -14.10 -22.47
N ALA A 159 32.39 -15.40 -22.30
CA ALA A 159 31.15 -15.95 -21.81
C ALA A 159 31.34 -16.51 -20.40
N SER A 160 30.33 -16.34 -19.55
CA SER A 160 30.29 -16.92 -18.21
C SER A 160 28.89 -17.41 -17.89
N TRP A 161 28.79 -18.62 -17.35
CA TRP A 161 27.51 -19.21 -16.96
C TRP A 161 27.67 -20.06 -15.70
N GLU A 162 26.89 -19.71 -14.65
CA GLU A 162 26.80 -20.51 -13.45
C GLU A 162 25.83 -21.68 -13.66
N LEU A 163 26.32 -22.91 -13.49
CA LEU A 163 25.49 -24.11 -13.50
C LEU A 163 24.81 -24.23 -12.14
N ASP A 164 23.53 -23.91 -12.05
CA ASP A 164 22.77 -23.84 -10.80
C ASP A 164 22.39 -25.23 -10.28
N LEU A 165 23.36 -26.04 -9.88
CA LEU A 165 23.15 -27.42 -9.42
C LEU A 165 22.41 -27.46 -8.08
N PHE A 166 22.71 -26.54 -7.17
CA PHE A 166 22.14 -26.48 -5.83
C PHE A 166 21.02 -25.47 -5.65
N GLY A 167 20.57 -24.84 -6.73
CA GLY A 167 19.39 -23.99 -6.75
C GLY A 167 19.59 -22.59 -6.21
N ARG A 168 20.84 -22.07 -6.13
CA ARG A 168 21.11 -20.70 -5.66
C ARG A 168 20.38 -19.65 -6.51
N VAL A 169 20.51 -19.77 -7.84
CA VAL A 169 19.87 -18.83 -8.78
C VAL A 169 18.36 -19.05 -8.80
N ARG A 170 17.89 -20.31 -8.80
CA ARG A 170 16.46 -20.64 -8.73
C ARG A 170 15.81 -20.08 -7.47
N ARG A 171 16.45 -20.20 -6.29
CA ARG A 171 15.97 -19.60 -5.03
C ARG A 171 15.98 -18.07 -5.06
N SER A 172 16.97 -17.45 -5.75
CA SER A 172 16.98 -16.01 -5.94
C SER A 172 15.82 -15.55 -6.82
N VAL A 173 15.47 -16.31 -7.86
CA VAL A 173 14.31 -16.03 -8.72
C VAL A 173 13.01 -16.23 -7.95
N GLU A 174 12.91 -17.29 -7.14
CA GLU A 174 11.76 -17.53 -6.26
C GLU A 174 11.53 -16.39 -5.27
N ALA A 175 12.61 -15.87 -4.66
CA ALA A 175 12.52 -14.68 -3.81
C ALA A 175 12.05 -13.44 -4.58
N ALA A 176 12.52 -13.27 -5.83
CA ALA A 176 12.08 -12.16 -6.69
C ALA A 176 10.63 -12.32 -7.16
N ASP A 177 10.16 -13.55 -7.40
CA ASP A 177 8.76 -13.85 -7.70
C ASP A 177 7.85 -13.53 -6.50
N ALA A 178 8.28 -13.86 -5.28
CA ALA A 178 7.56 -13.50 -4.06
C ALA A 178 7.53 -11.98 -3.83
N ASN A 179 8.63 -11.26 -4.10
CA ASN A 179 8.66 -9.79 -4.04
C ASN A 179 7.72 -9.15 -5.08
N LEU A 180 7.62 -9.74 -6.27
CA LEU A 180 6.64 -9.30 -7.28
C LEU A 180 5.20 -9.52 -6.79
N ALA A 181 4.91 -10.66 -6.17
CA ALA A 181 3.61 -10.91 -5.55
C ALA A 181 3.32 -9.88 -4.44
N ALA A 182 4.29 -9.55 -3.58
CA ALA A 182 4.14 -8.52 -2.57
C ALA A 182 3.82 -7.13 -3.16
N ALA A 183 4.44 -6.78 -4.29
CA ALA A 183 4.17 -5.51 -4.98
C ALA A 183 2.75 -5.46 -5.58
N VAL A 184 2.21 -6.59 -6.04
CA VAL A 184 0.81 -6.69 -6.50
C VAL A 184 -0.14 -6.47 -5.33
N GLU A 185 0.11 -7.09 -4.19
CA GLU A 185 -0.73 -6.91 -3.01
C GLU A 185 -0.64 -5.48 -2.42
N GLU A 186 0.51 -4.81 -2.57
CA GLU A 186 0.66 -3.40 -2.21
C GLU A 186 -0.20 -2.49 -3.10
N GLN A 187 -0.33 -2.80 -4.39
CA GLN A 187 -1.24 -2.10 -5.29
C GLN A 187 -2.71 -2.34 -4.89
N HIS A 188 -3.10 -3.57 -4.51
CA HIS A 188 -4.44 -3.87 -4.00
C HIS A 188 -4.72 -3.09 -2.71
N ALA A 189 -3.76 -3.01 -1.78
CA ALA A 189 -3.88 -2.21 -0.56
C ALA A 189 -4.07 -0.71 -0.86
N ALA A 190 -3.33 -0.18 -1.84
CA ALA A 190 -3.50 1.20 -2.30
C ALA A 190 -4.89 1.43 -2.89
N THR A 191 -5.44 0.44 -3.61
CA THR A 191 -6.81 0.50 -4.13
C THR A 191 -7.84 0.56 -3.00
N VAL A 192 -7.75 -0.33 -2.00
CA VAL A 192 -8.64 -0.32 -0.83
C VAL A 192 -8.59 1.03 -0.09
N SER A 193 -7.38 1.58 0.10
CA SER A 193 -7.21 2.90 0.70
C SER A 193 -7.87 4.00 -0.13
N LEU A 194 -7.64 4.03 -1.44
CA LEU A 194 -8.20 5.03 -2.34
C LEU A 194 -9.73 5.02 -2.29
N LEU A 195 -10.35 3.84 -2.35
CA LEU A 195 -11.80 3.69 -2.28
C LEU A 195 -12.37 4.26 -0.97
N GLY A 196 -11.73 3.91 0.15
CA GLY A 196 -12.11 4.43 1.46
C GLY A 196 -11.94 5.94 1.57
N ASP A 197 -10.84 6.50 1.06
CA ASP A 197 -10.55 7.92 1.12
C ASP A 197 -11.52 8.75 0.24
N VAL A 198 -11.89 8.25 -0.95
CA VAL A 198 -12.90 8.89 -1.82
C VAL A 198 -14.26 8.88 -1.16
N ALA A 199 -14.69 7.72 -0.63
CA ALA A 199 -15.98 7.60 0.02
C ALA A 199 -16.06 8.50 1.26
N ARG A 200 -15.02 8.49 2.10
CA ARG A 200 -14.97 9.32 3.29
C ARG A 200 -15.03 10.80 2.95
N SER A 201 -14.17 11.31 2.06
CA SER A 201 -14.18 12.73 1.66
C SER A 201 -15.52 13.15 1.04
N TYR A 202 -16.22 12.22 0.36
CA TYR A 202 -17.55 12.49 -0.15
C TYR A 202 -18.61 12.57 0.97
N LEU A 203 -18.55 11.70 1.95
CA LEU A 203 -19.45 11.70 3.12
C LEU A 203 -19.21 12.93 4.00
N ASP A 204 -17.94 13.30 4.24
CA ASP A 204 -17.55 14.54 4.93
C ASP A 204 -18.15 15.77 4.25
N LEU A 205 -18.05 15.86 2.90
CA LEU A 205 -18.67 16.93 2.12
C LEU A 205 -20.20 16.98 2.32
N ARG A 206 -20.89 15.84 2.24
CA ARG A 206 -22.35 15.77 2.44
C ARG A 206 -22.74 16.14 3.87
N GLY A 207 -21.94 15.71 4.86
CA GLY A 207 -22.08 16.11 6.27
C GLY A 207 -21.91 17.61 6.49
N ALA A 208 -20.89 18.23 5.88
CA ALA A 208 -20.68 19.67 5.93
C ALA A 208 -21.83 20.44 5.28
N GLN A 209 -22.34 19.98 4.14
CA GLN A 209 -23.52 20.55 3.47
C GLN A 209 -24.78 20.44 4.36
N ARG A 210 -24.98 19.33 5.02
CA ARG A 210 -26.09 19.09 5.94
C ARG A 210 -25.98 20.03 7.15
N SER A 211 -24.80 20.14 7.76
CA SER A 211 -24.53 21.04 8.88
C SER A 211 -24.74 22.51 8.50
N ALA A 212 -24.27 22.91 7.32
CA ALA A 212 -24.49 24.27 6.79
C ALA A 212 -26.00 24.55 6.57
N ALA A 213 -26.75 23.59 6.06
CA ALA A 213 -28.19 23.71 5.90
C ALA A 213 -28.91 23.90 7.25
N THR A 214 -28.55 23.09 8.25
CA THR A 214 -29.05 23.20 9.63
C THR A 214 -28.72 24.58 10.23
N ALA A 215 -27.47 25.06 10.08
CA ALA A 215 -27.08 26.38 10.56
C ALA A 215 -27.87 27.53 9.88
N ARG A 216 -28.15 27.42 8.57
CA ARG A 216 -28.99 28.40 7.85
C ARG A 216 -30.45 28.39 8.36
N GLU A 217 -31.01 27.21 8.66
CA GLU A 217 -32.32 27.09 9.30
C GLU A 217 -32.34 27.80 10.67
N SER A 218 -31.33 27.55 11.53
CA SER A 218 -31.20 28.22 12.82
C SER A 218 -31.03 29.76 12.69
N ILE A 219 -30.26 30.22 11.71
CA ILE A 219 -30.15 31.66 11.40
C ILE A 219 -31.50 32.28 11.06
N ALA A 220 -32.32 31.61 10.23
CA ALA A 220 -33.63 32.09 9.90
C ALA A 220 -34.55 32.21 11.15
N ILE A 221 -34.54 31.18 11.99
CA ILE A 221 -35.27 31.14 13.27
C ILE A 221 -34.81 32.27 14.22
N THR A 222 -33.51 32.43 14.41
CA THR A 222 -32.96 33.44 15.32
C THR A 222 -33.19 34.85 14.77
N THR A 223 -33.21 35.04 13.45
CA THR A 223 -33.58 36.30 12.81
C THR A 223 -35.04 36.66 13.10
N GLU A 224 -35.95 35.70 13.01
CA GLU A 224 -37.36 35.88 13.38
C GLU A 224 -37.52 36.23 14.86
N LEU A 225 -36.76 35.58 15.75
CA LEU A 225 -36.78 35.87 17.18
C LEU A 225 -36.25 37.27 17.50
N LEU A 226 -35.21 37.74 16.81
CA LEU A 226 -34.68 39.09 16.96
C LEU A 226 -35.73 40.12 16.51
N GLU A 227 -36.41 39.89 15.39
CA GLU A 227 -37.46 40.82 14.93
C GLU A 227 -38.65 40.83 15.87
N LEU A 228 -39.07 39.70 16.40
CA LEU A 228 -40.14 39.61 17.42
C LEU A 228 -39.76 40.35 18.70
N SER A 229 -38.52 40.24 19.19
CA SER A 229 -38.05 40.95 20.37
C SER A 229 -38.06 42.48 20.16
N ARG A 230 -37.66 42.96 18.95
CA ARG A 230 -37.71 44.37 18.58
C ARG A 230 -39.14 44.94 18.55
N GLN A 231 -40.07 44.20 17.97
CA GLN A 231 -41.50 44.58 17.91
C GLN A 231 -42.11 44.64 19.32
N ARG A 232 -41.81 43.66 20.17
CA ARG A 232 -42.30 43.67 21.56
C ARG A 232 -41.70 44.80 22.38
N ARG A 233 -40.41 45.13 22.17
CA ARG A 233 -39.78 46.30 22.79
C ARG A 233 -40.44 47.60 22.35
N ALA A 234 -40.69 47.78 21.03
CA ALA A 234 -41.41 48.95 20.54
C ALA A 234 -42.81 49.09 21.11
N ALA A 235 -43.47 48.00 21.47
CA ALA A 235 -44.74 47.96 22.16
C ALA A 235 -44.61 48.12 23.72
N GLY A 236 -43.38 48.24 24.24
CA GLY A 236 -43.14 48.33 25.70
C GLY A 236 -43.29 47.03 26.45
N LEU A 237 -43.29 45.87 25.78
CA LEU A 237 -43.54 44.53 26.31
C LEU A 237 -42.28 43.70 26.47
N ALA A 238 -41.12 44.20 26.07
CA ALA A 238 -39.82 43.53 26.20
C ALA A 238 -38.71 44.54 26.58
N SER A 239 -37.61 44.04 27.13
CA SER A 239 -36.45 44.84 27.53
C SER A 239 -35.46 45.06 26.38
N GLU A 240 -34.54 46.04 26.54
CA GLU A 240 -33.38 46.19 25.65
C GLU A 240 -32.47 44.96 25.68
N VAL A 241 -32.38 44.31 26.86
CA VAL A 241 -31.55 43.11 27.05
C VAL A 241 -32.02 42.01 26.12
N ASP A 242 -33.33 41.78 25.97
CA ASP A 242 -33.90 40.75 25.10
C ASP A 242 -33.48 40.97 23.65
N VAL A 243 -33.41 42.24 23.19
CA VAL A 243 -33.00 42.57 21.81
C VAL A 243 -31.50 42.33 21.60
N VAL A 244 -30.69 42.73 22.60
CA VAL A 244 -29.24 42.58 22.52
C VAL A 244 -28.85 41.09 22.59
N GLU A 245 -29.50 40.29 23.43
CA GLU A 245 -29.29 38.85 23.53
C GLU A 245 -29.69 38.13 22.20
N ALA A 246 -30.83 38.49 21.61
CA ALA A 246 -31.22 37.95 20.30
C ALA A 246 -30.21 38.31 19.17
N ALA A 247 -29.69 39.54 19.18
CA ALA A 247 -28.69 39.98 18.22
C ALA A 247 -27.34 39.27 18.41
N ALA A 248 -26.94 39.06 19.67
CA ALA A 248 -25.73 38.29 19.98
C ALA A 248 -25.84 36.82 19.52
N GLU A 249 -27.01 36.19 19.75
CA GLU A 249 -27.26 34.83 19.31
C GLU A 249 -27.24 34.67 17.78
N LEU A 250 -27.88 35.61 17.08
CA LEU A 250 -27.83 35.63 15.61
C LEU A 250 -26.38 35.75 15.12
N SER A 251 -25.57 36.61 15.72
CA SER A 251 -24.17 36.76 15.35
C SER A 251 -23.37 35.49 15.65
N ALA A 252 -23.62 34.82 16.78
CA ALA A 252 -22.99 33.57 17.15
C ALA A 252 -23.32 32.43 16.16
N THR A 253 -24.60 32.30 15.77
CA THR A 253 -25.04 31.29 14.80
C THR A 253 -24.47 31.56 13.41
N GLN A 254 -24.46 32.84 12.98
CA GLN A 254 -23.86 33.24 11.67
C GLN A 254 -22.35 32.93 11.61
N SER A 255 -21.64 33.03 12.74
CA SER A 255 -20.19 32.77 12.79
C SER A 255 -19.81 31.31 12.51
N GLN A 256 -20.76 30.37 12.54
CA GLN A 256 -20.53 28.95 12.24
C GLN A 256 -20.45 28.64 10.72
N LEU A 257 -21.16 29.44 9.88
CA LEU A 257 -21.24 29.18 8.43
C LEU A 257 -19.88 29.14 7.73
N PRO A 258 -18.94 30.10 7.97
CA PRO A 258 -17.64 30.08 7.31
C PRO A 258 -16.83 28.80 7.57
N ALA A 259 -17.02 28.16 8.72
CA ALA A 259 -16.35 26.89 9.03
C ALA A 259 -16.87 25.73 8.16
N PHE A 260 -18.17 25.67 7.93
CA PHE A 260 -18.77 24.68 7.02
C PHE A 260 -18.40 24.93 5.56
N ASP A 261 -18.37 26.21 5.13
CA ASP A 261 -17.97 26.58 3.76
C ASP A 261 -16.49 26.23 3.52
N LEU A 262 -15.63 26.39 4.53
CA LEU A 262 -14.23 25.96 4.48
C LEU A 262 -14.13 24.44 4.38
N ALA A 263 -14.85 23.69 5.20
CA ALA A 263 -14.87 22.22 5.18
C ALA A 263 -15.29 21.71 3.77
N MET A 264 -16.41 22.19 3.24
CA MET A 264 -16.87 21.85 1.88
C MET A 264 -15.79 22.12 0.81
N THR A 265 -15.09 23.25 0.91
CA THR A 265 -14.01 23.59 -0.04
C THR A 265 -12.84 22.62 0.10
N GLN A 266 -12.45 22.25 1.33
CA GLN A 266 -11.37 21.29 1.59
C GLN A 266 -11.71 19.91 1.05
N ASP A 267 -12.95 19.45 1.26
CA ASP A 267 -13.40 18.14 0.79
C ASP A 267 -13.48 18.07 -0.75
N ILE A 268 -13.97 19.12 -1.41
CA ILE A 268 -13.97 19.23 -2.88
C ILE A 268 -12.54 19.20 -3.43
N ASN A 269 -11.61 19.90 -2.78
CA ASN A 269 -10.19 19.90 -3.18
C ASN A 269 -9.56 18.54 -2.98
N GLN A 270 -9.86 17.85 -1.87
CA GLN A 270 -9.39 16.50 -1.58
C GLN A 270 -9.92 15.51 -2.61
N LEU A 271 -11.22 15.54 -2.92
CA LEU A 271 -11.83 14.71 -3.96
C LEU A 271 -11.20 15.00 -5.34
N SER A 272 -10.99 16.27 -5.68
CA SER A 272 -10.31 16.65 -6.94
C SER A 272 -8.91 16.04 -7.03
N ARG A 273 -8.13 16.10 -5.95
CA ARG A 273 -6.79 15.48 -5.86
C ARG A 273 -6.86 13.96 -6.00
N LEU A 274 -7.81 13.30 -5.32
CA LEU A 274 -7.99 11.85 -5.41
C LEU A 274 -8.35 11.39 -6.83
N LEU A 275 -9.05 12.23 -7.60
CA LEU A 275 -9.36 12.00 -9.01
C LEU A 275 -8.26 12.47 -9.97
N GLY A 276 -7.08 12.87 -9.47
CA GLY A 276 -5.96 13.34 -10.30
C GLY A 276 -6.26 14.66 -11.03
N ARG A 277 -7.10 15.52 -10.46
CA ARG A 277 -7.50 16.82 -11.01
C ARG A 277 -6.96 17.98 -10.17
N GLU A 278 -6.97 19.15 -10.76
CA GLU A 278 -6.64 20.40 -10.06
C GLU A 278 -7.65 20.68 -8.93
N PRO A 279 -7.23 21.37 -7.86
CA PRO A 279 -8.14 21.84 -6.84
C PRO A 279 -9.34 22.57 -7.45
N ASP A 280 -10.50 22.45 -6.82
CA ASP A 280 -11.75 23.07 -7.24
C ASP A 280 -12.40 22.54 -8.54
N ALA A 281 -11.76 21.60 -9.24
CA ALA A 281 -12.27 21.06 -10.52
C ALA A 281 -13.64 20.36 -10.42
N LEU A 282 -14.02 19.91 -9.22
CA LEU A 282 -15.30 19.24 -8.96
C LEU A 282 -16.36 20.19 -8.35
N ARG A 283 -16.07 21.48 -8.15
CA ARG A 283 -17.00 22.41 -7.50
C ARG A 283 -18.36 22.45 -8.17
N ALA A 284 -18.40 22.66 -9.47
CA ALA A 284 -19.67 22.78 -10.21
C ALA A 284 -20.54 21.52 -10.12
N GLU A 285 -19.93 20.34 -9.93
CA GLU A 285 -20.62 19.07 -9.80
C GLU A 285 -21.11 18.82 -8.35
N LEU A 286 -20.32 19.21 -7.34
CA LEU A 286 -20.50 18.83 -5.95
C LEU A 286 -21.05 19.95 -5.05
N GLU A 287 -21.12 21.18 -5.53
CA GLU A 287 -21.61 22.34 -4.76
C GLU A 287 -23.10 22.21 -4.39
N SER A 288 -23.88 21.52 -5.21
CA SER A 288 -25.29 21.29 -4.92
C SER A 288 -25.48 20.41 -3.69
N VAL A 289 -26.33 20.89 -2.76
CA VAL A 289 -26.67 20.14 -1.55
C VAL A 289 -27.42 18.85 -1.94
N ALA A 290 -26.93 17.73 -1.41
CA ALA A 290 -27.59 16.44 -1.53
C ALA A 290 -27.60 15.72 -0.17
N PRO A 291 -28.50 14.77 0.03
CA PRO A 291 -28.57 14.03 1.30
C PRO A 291 -27.30 13.19 1.52
N ILE A 292 -27.00 12.89 2.79
CA ILE A 292 -26.01 11.89 3.15
C ILE A 292 -26.51 10.53 2.67
N PRO A 293 -25.70 9.73 1.95
CA PRO A 293 -26.12 8.40 1.49
C PRO A 293 -26.54 7.50 2.65
N ALA A 294 -27.69 6.86 2.51
CA ALA A 294 -28.23 5.97 3.53
C ALA A 294 -27.44 4.67 3.62
N VAL A 295 -27.24 4.16 4.84
CA VAL A 295 -26.62 2.86 5.05
C VAL A 295 -27.59 1.71 4.71
N PRO A 296 -27.09 0.55 4.22
CA PRO A 296 -27.93 -0.60 3.90
C PRO A 296 -28.52 -1.23 5.17
N ALA A 297 -29.71 -1.82 5.07
CA ALA A 297 -30.39 -2.47 6.20
C ALA A 297 -29.65 -3.71 6.75
N SER A 298 -28.72 -4.29 5.98
CA SER A 298 -27.92 -5.46 6.38
C SER A 298 -26.51 -5.33 5.82
N VAL A 299 -25.49 -5.51 6.68
CA VAL A 299 -24.09 -5.45 6.35
C VAL A 299 -23.42 -6.82 6.56
N PRO A 300 -23.08 -7.54 5.47
CA PRO A 300 -22.41 -8.82 5.59
C PRO A 300 -20.92 -8.61 5.85
N ILE A 301 -20.36 -9.21 6.93
CA ILE A 301 -18.93 -9.06 7.31
C ILE A 301 -18.09 -10.30 7.04
N GLY A 302 -18.66 -11.42 6.59
CA GLY A 302 -17.92 -12.66 6.41
C GLY A 302 -17.45 -13.30 7.72
N LEU A 303 -16.64 -14.34 7.61
CA LEU A 303 -16.00 -15.02 8.75
C LEU A 303 -14.59 -14.47 8.98
N PRO A 304 -14.05 -14.47 10.23
CA PRO A 304 -12.69 -14.05 10.52
C PRO A 304 -11.63 -14.74 9.66
N ALA A 305 -11.80 -16.03 9.37
CA ALA A 305 -10.88 -16.80 8.53
C ALA A 305 -10.81 -16.32 7.07
N SER A 306 -11.83 -15.61 6.58
CA SER A 306 -11.83 -15.06 5.22
C SER A 306 -10.90 -13.85 5.07
N LEU A 307 -10.60 -13.12 6.15
CA LEU A 307 -9.68 -11.98 6.13
C LEU A 307 -8.28 -12.36 5.63
N ALA A 308 -7.75 -13.49 6.10
CA ALA A 308 -6.43 -13.98 5.71
C ALA A 308 -6.29 -14.28 4.21
N ARG A 309 -7.41 -14.38 3.49
CA ARG A 309 -7.44 -14.63 2.03
C ARG A 309 -7.84 -13.40 1.23
N ARG A 310 -8.40 -12.39 1.88
CA ARG A 310 -8.97 -11.22 1.21
C ARG A 310 -8.16 -9.96 1.43
N ARG A 311 -7.57 -9.76 2.62
CA ARG A 311 -6.84 -8.53 2.95
C ARG A 311 -5.49 -8.48 2.24
N PRO A 312 -5.24 -7.45 1.42
CA PRO A 312 -3.99 -7.31 0.68
C PRO A 312 -2.76 -7.15 1.57
N ASP A 313 -2.88 -6.52 2.75
CA ASP A 313 -1.76 -6.36 3.69
C ASP A 313 -1.32 -7.70 4.30
N ILE A 314 -2.26 -8.62 4.56
CA ILE A 314 -1.97 -9.99 5.02
C ILE A 314 -1.31 -10.80 3.89
N LEU A 315 -1.84 -10.69 2.66
CA LEU A 315 -1.29 -11.38 1.48
C LEU A 315 0.12 -10.86 1.14
N LYS A 316 0.36 -9.55 1.28
CA LYS A 316 1.69 -8.95 1.15
C LYS A 316 2.65 -9.52 2.20
N ALA A 317 2.26 -9.55 3.48
CA ALA A 317 3.10 -10.08 4.55
C ALA A 317 3.40 -11.59 4.36
N GLU A 318 2.47 -12.36 3.78
CA GLU A 318 2.68 -13.76 3.38
C GLU A 318 3.74 -13.85 2.27
N ALA A 319 3.66 -12.99 1.25
CA ALA A 319 4.63 -12.94 0.15
C ALA A 319 6.02 -12.51 0.65
N ASP A 320 6.11 -11.55 1.56
CA ASP A 320 7.36 -11.13 2.21
C ASP A 320 8.01 -12.29 3.00
N LEU A 321 7.21 -13.08 3.72
CA LEU A 321 7.69 -14.29 4.42
C LEU A 321 8.17 -15.36 3.43
N HIS A 322 7.49 -15.53 2.30
CA HIS A 322 7.93 -16.44 1.24
C HIS A 322 9.29 -15.99 0.67
N ALA A 323 9.46 -14.70 0.37
CA ALA A 323 10.74 -14.15 -0.09
C ALA A 323 11.87 -14.40 0.93
N ALA A 324 11.62 -14.17 2.22
CA ALA A 324 12.58 -14.41 3.28
C ALA A 324 12.96 -15.91 3.40
N THR A 325 11.99 -16.81 3.23
CA THR A 325 12.23 -18.28 3.22
C THR A 325 13.12 -18.67 2.03
N ALA A 326 12.84 -18.15 0.84
CA ALA A 326 13.64 -18.41 -0.36
C ALA A 326 15.08 -17.89 -0.20
N GLN A 327 15.29 -16.76 0.49
CA GLN A 327 16.61 -16.21 0.80
C GLN A 327 17.44 -17.12 1.72
N ILE A 328 16.80 -17.91 2.60
CA ILE A 328 17.52 -18.97 3.34
C ILE A 328 18.09 -19.99 2.33
N GLY A 329 17.30 -20.37 1.32
CA GLY A 329 17.73 -21.28 0.27
C GLY A 329 18.94 -20.77 -0.49
N VAL A 330 18.96 -19.49 -0.84
CA VAL A 330 20.11 -18.82 -1.48
C VAL A 330 21.36 -18.90 -0.59
N ALA A 331 21.22 -18.59 0.69
CA ALA A 331 22.33 -18.62 1.64
C ALA A 331 22.85 -20.06 1.88
N VAL A 332 21.97 -21.03 2.00
CA VAL A 332 22.33 -22.45 2.16
C VAL A 332 23.02 -22.98 0.90
N ALA A 333 22.50 -22.64 -0.30
CA ALA A 333 23.15 -23.00 -1.57
C ALA A 333 24.56 -22.42 -1.69
N GLY A 334 24.82 -21.27 -1.07
CA GLY A 334 26.14 -20.64 -0.99
C GLY A 334 27.19 -21.42 -0.18
N LEU A 335 26.78 -22.45 0.58
CA LEU A 335 27.70 -23.36 1.29
C LEU A 335 28.18 -24.53 0.40
N TYR A 336 27.50 -24.77 -0.73
CA TYR A 336 27.82 -25.85 -1.66
C TYR A 336 28.79 -25.36 -2.76
N PRO A 337 29.45 -26.31 -3.48
CA PRO A 337 30.34 -25.97 -4.58
C PRO A 337 29.59 -25.19 -5.69
N ARG A 338 30.20 -24.14 -6.18
CA ARG A 338 29.74 -23.39 -7.33
C ARG A 338 30.51 -23.79 -8.58
N ILE A 339 29.79 -24.18 -9.62
CA ILE A 339 30.37 -24.54 -10.91
C ILE A 339 30.02 -23.45 -11.92
N THR A 340 31.06 -22.79 -12.44
CA THR A 340 30.90 -21.76 -13.48
C THR A 340 31.58 -22.24 -14.75
N LEU A 341 30.85 -22.29 -15.85
CA LEU A 341 31.42 -22.53 -17.18
C LEU A 341 31.87 -21.19 -17.74
N THR A 342 33.17 -21.07 -18.00
CA THR A 342 33.77 -19.87 -18.61
C THR A 342 34.34 -20.18 -19.97
N GLY A 343 34.16 -19.26 -20.91
CA GLY A 343 34.77 -19.35 -22.25
C GLY A 343 35.28 -17.96 -22.65
N ALA A 344 36.46 -17.92 -23.23
CA ALA A 344 37.01 -16.68 -23.81
C ALA A 344 37.61 -17.00 -25.17
N GLY A 345 37.50 -16.09 -26.10
CA GLY A 345 38.12 -16.23 -27.43
C GLY A 345 38.27 -14.86 -28.10
N GLY A 346 39.28 -14.76 -28.96
CA GLY A 346 39.56 -13.48 -29.60
C GLY A 346 40.89 -13.47 -30.34
N VAL A 347 41.44 -12.29 -30.52
CA VAL A 347 42.75 -12.05 -31.15
C VAL A 347 43.61 -11.19 -30.20
N GLN A 348 44.88 -11.49 -30.19
CA GLN A 348 45.86 -10.77 -29.32
C GLN A 348 47.19 -10.66 -30.09
N SER A 349 47.78 -9.46 -30.12
CA SER A 349 49.07 -9.21 -30.76
C SER A 349 49.80 -8.07 -30.15
N GLU A 350 51.13 -7.98 -30.39
CA GLU A 350 51.96 -6.85 -30.01
C GLU A 350 51.77 -5.65 -30.95
N THR A 351 51.28 -5.86 -32.15
CA THR A 351 51.01 -4.83 -33.17
C THR A 351 49.57 -4.89 -33.66
N THR A 352 49.01 -3.76 -34.03
CA THR A 352 47.64 -3.70 -34.55
C THR A 352 47.49 -4.35 -35.90
N GLY A 353 48.54 -4.39 -36.74
CA GLY A 353 48.54 -5.00 -38.07
C GLY A 353 48.40 -6.53 -38.06
N GLU A 354 48.89 -7.18 -37.01
CA GLU A 354 48.90 -8.63 -36.87
C GLU A 354 47.61 -9.17 -36.20
N LEU A 355 46.77 -8.30 -35.68
CA LEU A 355 45.50 -8.75 -35.03
C LEU A 355 44.61 -9.56 -35.94
N THR A 356 44.70 -9.39 -37.28
CA THR A 356 43.90 -10.12 -38.25
C THR A 356 44.51 -11.45 -38.66
N GLU A 357 45.74 -11.74 -38.23
CA GLU A 357 46.41 -12.99 -38.56
C GLU A 357 45.81 -14.17 -37.81
N TRP A 358 45.91 -15.37 -38.44
CA TRP A 358 45.46 -16.61 -37.81
C TRP A 358 46.22 -16.90 -36.51
N ALA A 359 47.49 -16.60 -36.48
CA ALA A 359 48.39 -16.84 -35.35
C ALA A 359 48.04 -15.99 -34.08
N SER A 360 47.35 -14.88 -34.27
CA SER A 360 46.95 -13.99 -33.17
C SER A 360 45.68 -14.48 -32.39
N ARG A 361 45.05 -15.57 -32.84
CA ARG A 361 43.86 -16.09 -32.20
C ARG A 361 44.18 -16.84 -30.93
N PHE A 362 43.34 -16.60 -29.93
CA PHE A 362 43.34 -17.37 -28.69
C PHE A 362 41.94 -17.83 -28.31
N PHE A 363 41.85 -18.91 -27.58
CA PHE A 363 40.60 -19.34 -26.93
C PHE A 363 40.93 -20.09 -25.66
N SER A 364 40.00 -20.01 -24.71
CA SER A 364 39.93 -20.84 -23.50
C SER A 364 38.51 -21.23 -23.20
N LEU A 365 38.29 -22.45 -22.80
CA LEU A 365 36.97 -22.99 -22.40
C LEU A 365 37.18 -24.00 -21.28
N GLY A 366 36.46 -23.82 -20.18
CA GLY A 366 36.55 -24.76 -19.09
C GLY A 366 35.58 -24.47 -17.93
N PRO A 367 35.25 -25.50 -17.14
CA PRO A 367 34.53 -25.31 -15.90
C PRO A 367 35.49 -24.84 -14.78
N THR A 368 35.03 -23.91 -13.97
CA THR A 368 35.68 -23.51 -12.70
C THR A 368 34.83 -24.01 -11.56
N LEU A 369 35.44 -24.74 -10.63
CA LEU A 369 34.80 -25.19 -9.40
C LEU A 369 35.32 -24.36 -8.23
N GLU A 370 34.43 -23.65 -7.56
CA GLU A 370 34.70 -22.93 -6.30
C GLU A 370 34.03 -23.68 -5.16
N LEU A 371 34.83 -24.19 -4.20
CA LEU A 371 34.34 -24.84 -2.99
C LEU A 371 34.78 -24.03 -1.77
N PRO A 372 33.85 -23.48 -0.99
CA PRO A 372 34.20 -22.80 0.26
C PRO A 372 34.56 -23.84 1.33
N VAL A 373 35.84 -24.06 1.58
CA VAL A 373 36.32 -25.07 2.58
C VAL A 373 36.22 -24.51 3.99
N PHE A 374 36.56 -23.25 4.18
CA PHE A 374 36.47 -22.57 5.47
C PHE A 374 36.05 -21.11 5.25
N ASP A 375 34.75 -20.86 5.43
CA ASP A 375 34.17 -19.51 5.35
C ASP A 375 33.11 -19.33 6.43
N ARG A 376 33.55 -18.80 7.57
CA ARG A 376 32.67 -18.54 8.71
C ARG A 376 31.57 -17.49 8.37
N GLY A 377 31.86 -16.56 7.43
CA GLY A 377 30.90 -15.54 6.99
C GLY A 377 29.67 -16.16 6.32
N ARG A 378 29.86 -17.18 5.48
CA ARG A 378 28.73 -17.88 4.81
C ARG A 378 27.81 -18.59 5.83
N TRP A 379 28.34 -19.22 6.85
CA TRP A 379 27.54 -19.81 7.93
C TRP A 379 26.74 -18.75 8.72
N GLN A 380 27.36 -17.61 9.00
CA GLN A 380 26.66 -16.51 9.65
C GLN A 380 25.58 -15.90 8.75
N THR A 381 25.78 -15.88 7.43
CA THR A 381 24.75 -15.46 6.46
C THR A 381 23.52 -16.35 6.53
N VAL A 382 23.68 -17.68 6.64
CA VAL A 382 22.56 -18.60 6.84
C VAL A 382 21.82 -18.29 8.15
N SER A 383 22.57 -18.07 9.23
CA SER A 383 21.98 -17.71 10.52
C SER A 383 21.21 -16.38 10.44
N LEU A 384 21.77 -15.39 9.75
CA LEU A 384 21.13 -14.08 9.50
C LEU A 384 19.79 -14.26 8.75
N GLN A 385 19.77 -15.05 7.67
CA GLN A 385 18.55 -15.23 6.89
C GLN A 385 17.47 -16.00 7.69
N ARG A 386 17.86 -16.93 8.53
CA ARG A 386 16.92 -17.60 9.45
C ARG A 386 16.31 -16.66 10.49
N VAL A 387 17.06 -15.66 10.96
CA VAL A 387 16.53 -14.63 11.85
C VAL A 387 15.56 -13.73 11.11
N ARG A 388 15.88 -13.32 9.87
CA ARG A 388 15.00 -12.52 9.02
C ARG A 388 13.69 -13.24 8.66
N GLU A 389 13.75 -14.53 8.41
CA GLU A 389 12.54 -15.33 8.19
C GLU A 389 11.66 -15.37 9.44
N LYS A 390 12.23 -15.54 10.63
CA LYS A 390 11.48 -15.47 11.89
C LYS A 390 10.87 -14.07 12.12
N GLU A 391 11.61 -13.01 11.79
CA GLU A 391 11.12 -11.63 11.84
C GLU A 391 9.92 -11.45 10.90
N ALA A 392 10.00 -11.94 9.65
CA ALA A 392 8.90 -11.90 8.70
C ALA A 392 7.69 -12.73 9.19
N ALA A 393 7.91 -13.88 9.82
CA ALA A 393 6.84 -14.71 10.40
C ALA A 393 6.11 -13.99 11.56
N VAL A 394 6.86 -13.31 12.42
CA VAL A 394 6.28 -12.50 13.51
C VAL A 394 5.53 -11.28 12.94
N SER A 395 6.08 -10.63 11.92
CA SER A 395 5.43 -9.53 11.21
C SER A 395 4.11 -9.96 10.58
N TYR A 396 4.09 -11.12 9.92
CA TYR A 396 2.86 -11.70 9.38
C TYR A 396 1.80 -11.94 10.48
N ALA A 397 2.19 -12.57 11.60
CA ALA A 397 1.28 -12.81 12.71
C ALA A 397 0.72 -11.48 13.29
N ASN A 398 1.57 -10.46 13.43
CA ASN A 398 1.17 -9.14 13.89
C ASN A 398 0.19 -8.46 12.92
N THR A 399 0.42 -8.57 11.61
CA THR A 399 -0.49 -8.04 10.58
C THR A 399 -1.87 -8.68 10.68
N VAL A 400 -1.95 -10.00 10.91
CA VAL A 400 -3.22 -10.69 11.11
C VAL A 400 -3.95 -10.20 12.37
N LEU A 401 -3.22 -10.02 13.49
CA LEU A 401 -3.81 -9.52 14.74
C LEU A 401 -4.31 -8.08 14.57
N ASN A 402 -3.57 -7.22 13.90
CA ASN A 402 -3.97 -5.85 13.59
C ASN A 402 -5.24 -5.84 12.73
N ALA A 403 -5.32 -6.69 11.72
CA ALA A 403 -6.50 -6.82 10.87
C ALA A 403 -7.75 -7.22 11.68
N LEU A 404 -7.63 -8.18 12.57
CA LEU A 404 -8.73 -8.59 13.47
C LEU A 404 -9.15 -7.45 14.40
N GLN A 405 -8.18 -6.70 14.94
CA GLN A 405 -8.43 -5.54 15.79
C GLN A 405 -9.15 -4.43 15.01
N GLU A 406 -8.71 -4.12 13.79
CA GLU A 406 -9.33 -3.08 12.95
C GLU A 406 -10.80 -3.40 12.66
N VAL A 407 -11.12 -4.65 12.27
CA VAL A 407 -12.51 -5.05 12.05
C VAL A 407 -13.33 -4.99 13.35
N GLY A 408 -12.75 -5.44 14.47
CA GLY A 408 -13.40 -5.37 15.78
C GLY A 408 -13.72 -3.94 16.19
N ASN A 409 -12.75 -3.01 16.00
CA ASN A 409 -12.94 -1.60 16.32
C ASN A 409 -13.94 -0.92 15.40
N ALA A 410 -13.86 -1.16 14.07
CA ALA A 410 -14.78 -0.57 13.09
C ALA A 410 -16.23 -1.04 13.35
N ARG A 411 -16.41 -2.33 13.66
CA ARG A 411 -17.71 -2.85 14.06
C ARG A 411 -18.26 -2.17 15.33
N ALA A 412 -17.43 -2.06 16.37
CA ALA A 412 -17.83 -1.44 17.63
C ALA A 412 -18.20 0.03 17.47
N ALA A 413 -17.45 0.78 16.64
CA ALA A 413 -17.75 2.17 16.30
C ALA A 413 -19.08 2.27 15.58
N TYR A 414 -19.29 1.47 14.54
CA TYR A 414 -20.52 1.43 13.75
C TYR A 414 -21.75 1.12 14.62
N ASP A 415 -21.66 0.13 15.52
CA ASP A 415 -22.74 -0.21 16.47
C ASP A 415 -23.04 0.96 17.43
N ALA A 416 -21.98 1.61 17.97
CA ALA A 416 -22.13 2.69 18.94
C ALA A 416 -22.71 3.98 18.31
N ASP A 417 -22.28 4.31 17.08
CA ASP A 417 -22.76 5.52 16.41
C ASP A 417 -24.19 5.35 15.87
N GLN A 418 -24.64 4.14 15.51
CA GLN A 418 -26.06 3.86 15.25
C GLN A 418 -26.92 4.08 16.50
N ASP A 419 -26.50 3.56 17.66
CA ASP A 419 -27.21 3.79 18.93
C ASP A 419 -27.27 5.29 19.25
N ARG A 420 -26.15 6.02 19.09
CA ARG A 420 -26.08 7.47 19.28
C ARG A 420 -27.02 8.22 18.33
N HIS A 421 -27.03 7.83 17.05
CA HIS A 421 -27.89 8.44 16.05
C HIS A 421 -29.38 8.32 16.43
N ALA A 422 -29.84 7.14 16.84
CA ALA A 422 -31.21 6.92 17.27
C ALA A 422 -31.60 7.78 18.48
N TRP A 423 -30.71 7.93 19.47
CA TRP A 423 -30.96 8.82 20.61
C TRP A 423 -31.00 10.29 20.23
N LEU A 424 -30.15 10.74 19.31
CA LEU A 424 -30.14 12.12 18.82
C LEU A 424 -31.38 12.45 17.99
N GLN A 425 -31.90 11.52 17.19
CA GLN A 425 -33.20 11.68 16.49
C GLN A 425 -34.32 11.96 17.48
N ASN A 426 -34.42 11.16 18.54
CA ASN A 426 -35.40 11.35 19.59
C ASN A 426 -35.23 12.69 20.32
N ALA A 427 -33.98 13.08 20.65
CA ALA A 427 -33.67 14.34 21.30
C ALA A 427 -34.08 15.55 20.44
N VAL A 428 -33.78 15.52 19.14
CA VAL A 428 -34.18 16.58 18.21
C VAL A 428 -35.70 16.72 18.10
N ALA A 429 -36.44 15.59 18.01
CA ALA A 429 -37.90 15.62 18.00
C ALA A 429 -38.47 16.29 19.26
N GLN A 430 -38.01 15.84 20.44
CA GLN A 430 -38.46 16.38 21.72
C GLN A 430 -38.09 17.87 21.91
N ASN A 431 -36.88 18.29 21.49
CA ASN A 431 -36.47 19.68 21.58
C ASN A 431 -37.23 20.60 20.61
N ARG A 432 -37.66 20.08 19.45
CA ARG A 432 -38.52 20.82 18.54
C ARG A 432 -39.86 21.10 19.19
N ASP A 433 -40.46 20.09 19.77
CA ASP A 433 -41.74 20.24 20.50
C ASP A 433 -41.59 21.21 21.67
N ALA A 434 -40.50 21.12 22.42
CA ALA A 434 -40.20 22.02 23.55
C ALA A 434 -40.06 23.49 23.09
N LEU A 435 -39.36 23.73 21.96
CA LEU A 435 -39.21 25.07 21.41
C LEU A 435 -40.56 25.65 20.98
N ASP A 436 -41.39 24.86 20.30
CA ASP A 436 -42.70 25.30 19.82
C ASP A 436 -43.61 25.66 21.00
N LEU A 437 -43.65 24.85 22.07
CA LEU A 437 -44.37 25.13 23.29
C LEU A 437 -43.87 26.38 24.02
N THR A 438 -42.53 26.55 24.10
CA THR A 438 -41.93 27.72 24.78
C THR A 438 -42.19 29.01 24.00
N ARG A 439 -42.20 28.98 22.67
CA ARG A 439 -42.59 30.10 21.78
C ARG A 439 -44.04 30.53 22.03
N GLU A 440 -44.95 29.57 22.13
CA GLU A 440 -46.38 29.84 22.39
C GLU A 440 -46.58 30.50 23.77
N ARG A 441 -45.90 29.97 24.78
CA ARG A 441 -45.91 30.57 26.15
C ARG A 441 -45.27 31.97 26.15
N TYR A 442 -44.21 32.24 25.39
CA TYR A 442 -43.63 33.58 25.27
C TYR A 442 -44.60 34.53 24.55
N ARG A 443 -45.25 34.11 23.44
CA ARG A 443 -46.25 34.93 22.76
C ARG A 443 -47.42 35.31 23.67
N SER A 444 -47.83 34.43 24.53
CA SER A 444 -48.90 34.67 25.54
C SER A 444 -48.42 35.42 26.78
N GLY A 445 -47.12 35.75 26.91
CA GLY A 445 -46.55 36.50 28.02
C GLY A 445 -46.30 35.67 29.29
N VAL A 446 -46.36 34.33 29.20
CA VAL A 446 -46.19 33.42 30.36
C VAL A 446 -44.71 32.95 30.51
N ALA A 447 -43.91 32.94 29.44
CA ALA A 447 -42.52 32.58 29.46
C ALA A 447 -41.63 33.81 29.21
N SER A 448 -40.39 33.76 29.69
CA SER A 448 -39.34 34.77 29.41
C SER A 448 -38.70 34.54 28.03
N PHE A 449 -38.06 35.59 27.47
CA PHE A 449 -37.33 35.49 26.21
C PHE A 449 -36.13 34.53 26.32
N ILE A 450 -35.46 34.53 27.47
CA ILE A 450 -34.31 33.65 27.69
C ILE A 450 -34.69 32.16 27.64
N GLU A 451 -35.91 31.78 28.07
CA GLU A 451 -36.41 30.39 27.94
C GLU A 451 -36.53 29.99 26.47
N VAL A 452 -36.94 30.90 25.57
CA VAL A 452 -37.02 30.65 24.12
C VAL A 452 -35.62 30.48 23.53
N LEU A 453 -34.68 31.37 23.89
CA LEU A 453 -33.29 31.27 23.43
C LEU A 453 -32.61 29.97 23.88
N ASP A 454 -32.81 29.55 25.13
CA ASP A 454 -32.23 28.30 25.64
C ASP A 454 -32.81 27.08 24.94
N ALA A 455 -34.11 27.06 24.64
CA ALA A 455 -34.75 26.01 23.88
C ALA A 455 -34.22 25.98 22.43
N GLU A 456 -34.03 27.14 21.77
CA GLU A 456 -33.46 27.27 20.43
C GLU A 456 -32.00 26.76 20.38
N ARG A 457 -31.14 27.22 21.32
CA ARG A 457 -29.75 26.75 21.41
C ARG A 457 -29.65 25.24 21.57
N THR A 458 -30.51 24.70 22.45
CA THR A 458 -30.55 23.24 22.68
C THR A 458 -30.98 22.48 21.45
N LEU A 459 -32.00 22.94 20.72
CA LEU A 459 -32.42 22.34 19.46
C LEU A 459 -31.32 22.41 18.39
N GLN A 460 -30.71 23.59 18.18
CA GLN A 460 -29.62 23.80 17.25
C GLN A 460 -28.45 22.87 17.54
N GLN A 461 -28.00 22.80 18.80
CA GLN A 461 -26.89 21.93 19.21
C GLN A 461 -27.19 20.45 18.90
N ASN A 462 -28.41 19.98 19.19
CA ASN A 462 -28.80 18.61 18.94
C ASN A 462 -29.02 18.32 17.44
N GLN A 463 -29.49 19.28 16.64
CA GLN A 463 -29.58 19.15 15.18
C GLN A 463 -28.21 19.05 14.52
N LEU A 464 -27.23 19.85 14.94
CA LEU A 464 -25.84 19.75 14.46
C LEU A 464 -25.22 18.43 14.86
N SER A 465 -25.45 17.98 16.11
CA SER A 465 -24.97 16.70 16.62
C SER A 465 -25.60 15.53 15.85
N LEU A 466 -26.87 15.63 15.48
CA LEU A 466 -27.55 14.63 14.66
C LEU A 466 -26.95 14.56 13.23
N ALA A 467 -26.72 15.72 12.58
CA ALA A 467 -26.08 15.76 11.26
C ALA A 467 -24.67 15.12 11.28
N GLN A 468 -23.89 15.41 12.32
CA GLN A 468 -22.58 14.80 12.53
C GLN A 468 -22.68 13.29 12.78
N SER A 469 -23.66 12.84 13.55
CA SER A 469 -23.87 11.41 13.82
C SER A 469 -24.33 10.64 12.58
N GLU A 470 -25.17 11.23 11.72
CA GLU A 470 -25.59 10.68 10.44
C GLU A 470 -24.38 10.44 9.51
N THR A 471 -23.46 11.43 9.46
CA THR A 471 -22.19 11.31 8.73
C THR A 471 -21.32 10.21 9.32
N ALA A 472 -21.14 10.20 10.66
CA ALA A 472 -20.29 9.22 11.35
C ALA A 472 -20.73 7.77 11.11
N VAL A 473 -22.03 7.48 11.15
CA VAL A 473 -22.56 6.13 10.84
C VAL A 473 -22.16 5.68 9.44
N SER A 474 -22.25 6.58 8.45
CA SER A 474 -21.87 6.26 7.07
C SER A 474 -20.36 6.08 6.91
N GLU A 475 -19.54 6.90 7.60
CA GLU A 475 -18.07 6.78 7.62
C GLU A 475 -17.60 5.50 8.31
N ASP A 476 -18.22 5.12 9.42
CA ASP A 476 -17.91 3.88 10.14
C ASP A 476 -18.20 2.65 9.27
N LEU A 477 -19.28 2.70 8.47
CA LEU A 477 -19.55 1.65 7.49
C LEU A 477 -18.44 1.57 6.43
N VAL A 478 -17.96 2.70 5.92
CA VAL A 478 -16.81 2.75 5.00
C VAL A 478 -15.56 2.19 5.67
N ALA A 479 -15.30 2.57 6.94
CA ALA A 479 -14.19 2.05 7.72
C ALA A 479 -14.28 0.53 7.91
N LEU A 480 -15.49 0.00 8.13
CA LEU A 480 -15.73 -1.44 8.23
C LEU A 480 -15.43 -2.17 6.92
N TYR A 481 -15.92 -1.67 5.77
CA TYR A 481 -15.62 -2.26 4.46
C TYR A 481 -14.12 -2.22 4.13
N ARG A 482 -13.44 -1.12 4.47
CA ARG A 482 -11.98 -0.99 4.35
C ARG A 482 -11.25 -2.01 5.22
N ALA A 483 -11.65 -2.17 6.49
CA ALA A 483 -11.06 -3.14 7.42
C ALA A 483 -11.29 -4.59 6.95
N LEU A 484 -12.39 -4.88 6.26
CA LEU A 484 -12.67 -6.17 5.64
C LEU A 484 -11.86 -6.41 4.36
N GLY A 485 -11.16 -5.40 3.85
CA GLY A 485 -10.34 -5.48 2.64
C GLY A 485 -11.15 -5.55 1.35
N GLY A 486 -12.32 -4.87 1.30
CA GLY A 486 -13.20 -4.87 0.13
C GLY A 486 -12.77 -3.90 -0.98
N GLY A 487 -13.14 -4.21 -2.24
CA GLY A 487 -13.11 -3.29 -3.37
C GLY A 487 -11.95 -3.45 -4.36
N TRP A 488 -10.88 -4.16 -4.04
CA TRP A 488 -9.74 -4.35 -4.94
C TRP A 488 -9.94 -5.44 -6.01
N GLU A 489 -10.92 -6.33 -5.81
CA GLU A 489 -11.21 -7.46 -6.70
C GLU A 489 -11.94 -7.04 -8.01
N THR A 490 -12.11 -5.75 -8.26
CA THR A 490 -12.85 -5.19 -9.41
C THR A 490 -11.99 -4.89 -10.63
N GLY A 491 -10.70 -5.22 -10.56
CA GLY A 491 -9.74 -5.03 -11.64
C GLY A 491 -9.79 -6.09 -12.72
#